data_b54d20ea6b22f9aeb4c03f66cd4c39ba
#
_entry.id   b54d20ea6b22f9aeb4c03f66cd4c39ba
#
_cell.length_a   1.000
_cell.length_b   1.000
_cell.length_c   1.000
_cell.angle_alpha   90.00
_cell.angle_beta   90.00
_cell.angle_gamma   90.00
#
_symmetry.space_group_name_H-M   'P 1'
#
loop_
_entity.id
_entity.type
_entity.pdbx_description
1 polymer ?
#
loop_
_entity_poly.entity_id
_entity_poly.type
_entity_poly.pdbx_seq_one_letter_code
_entity_poly.pdbx_strand_id
1 'polypeptide(L)'
;MKPLIPVALAILVVGCATTPPPRPGLLDVVARPAEQALLVGLRAYEDAQYVDAEKQFSLALKLGLPSPKDRAAADKHLAFIYCTSNRVTECETAFRAARAADPGFSLSKSEAGHPLWGPVYRRVQP
;
A
#
# COMPACT_ATOMS: atom_id res chain seq x y z
N MET A 1 15.34 -41.32 -62.66
CA MET A 1 14.26 -41.09 -61.65
C MET A 1 14.90 -40.80 -60.35
N LYS A 2 14.84 -39.56 -59.90
CA LYS A 2 15.35 -39.16 -58.56
C LYS A 2 14.18 -39.06 -57.61
N PRO A 3 14.16 -39.72 -56.45
CA PRO A 3 13.12 -39.54 -55.46
C PRO A 3 13.29 -38.18 -54.74
N LEU A 4 12.26 -37.35 -54.78
CA LEU A 4 12.15 -36.14 -54.00
C LEU A 4 11.81 -36.52 -52.55
N ILE A 5 12.71 -36.23 -51.65
CA ILE A 5 12.49 -36.38 -50.18
C ILE A 5 11.83 -35.10 -49.71
N PRO A 6 10.64 -35.12 -49.10
CA PRO A 6 10.06 -33.93 -48.49
C PRO A 6 10.77 -33.68 -47.13
N VAL A 7 11.44 -32.54 -47.04
CA VAL A 7 11.96 -32.03 -45.77
C VAL A 7 10.79 -31.51 -44.97
N ALA A 8 10.39 -32.25 -43.93
CA ALA A 8 9.42 -31.83 -42.97
C ALA A 8 10.06 -30.78 -42.02
N LEU A 9 9.67 -29.51 -42.20
CA LEU A 9 10.08 -28.41 -41.34
C LEU A 9 9.28 -28.48 -40.03
N ALA A 10 9.91 -29.05 -39.00
CA ALA A 10 9.33 -29.07 -37.66
C ALA A 10 9.45 -27.66 -37.03
N ILE A 11 8.34 -26.93 -36.98
CA ILE A 11 8.24 -25.65 -36.26
C ILE A 11 8.13 -25.96 -34.75
N LEU A 12 9.23 -25.79 -34.04
CA LEU A 12 9.25 -25.81 -32.58
C LEU A 12 8.64 -24.50 -32.05
N VAL A 13 7.36 -24.54 -31.70
CA VAL A 13 6.71 -23.46 -30.94
C VAL A 13 7.20 -23.55 -29.49
N VAL A 14 8.21 -22.74 -29.16
CA VAL A 14 8.60 -22.54 -27.76
C VAL A 14 7.56 -21.62 -27.13
N GLY A 15 6.55 -22.21 -26.54
CA GLY A 15 5.59 -21.50 -25.72
C GLY A 15 6.27 -21.04 -24.42
N CYS A 16 6.52 -19.74 -24.28
CA CYS A 16 6.88 -19.16 -22.98
C CYS A 16 5.65 -19.26 -22.08
N ALA A 17 5.55 -20.33 -21.29
CA ALA A 17 4.60 -20.44 -20.20
C ALA A 17 5.06 -19.52 -19.08
N THR A 18 4.57 -18.28 -19.05
CA THR A 18 4.69 -17.39 -17.90
C THR A 18 3.76 -17.92 -16.82
N THR A 19 4.29 -18.72 -15.91
CA THR A 19 3.56 -19.10 -14.68
C THR A 19 3.31 -17.83 -13.87
N PRO A 20 2.05 -17.50 -13.52
CA PRO A 20 1.78 -16.38 -12.64
C PRO A 20 2.48 -16.62 -11.29
N PRO A 21 2.99 -15.55 -10.64
CA PRO A 21 3.63 -15.71 -9.33
C PRO A 21 2.64 -16.35 -8.35
N PRO A 22 3.11 -17.26 -7.47
CA PRO A 22 2.27 -17.93 -6.49
C PRO A 22 1.60 -16.86 -5.61
N ARG A 23 0.30 -17.00 -5.38
CA ARG A 23 -0.42 -16.14 -4.46
C ARG A 23 0.13 -16.37 -3.06
N PRO A 24 0.46 -15.29 -2.29
CA PRO A 24 0.96 -15.45 -0.94
C PRO A 24 -0.07 -16.19 -0.08
N GLY A 25 0.38 -17.24 0.61
CA GLY A 25 -0.42 -17.96 1.58
C GLY A 25 -0.60 -17.14 2.88
N LEU A 26 -1.53 -17.57 3.73
CA LEU A 26 -1.75 -16.93 5.03
C LEU A 26 -0.48 -16.90 5.89
N LEU A 27 0.34 -17.94 5.82
CA LEU A 27 1.60 -17.99 6.55
C LEU A 27 2.64 -17.00 6.03
N ASP A 28 2.60 -16.67 4.74
CA ASP A 28 3.48 -15.64 4.16
C ASP A 28 3.14 -14.24 4.69
N VAL A 29 1.85 -13.98 4.94
CA VAL A 29 1.39 -12.72 5.54
C VAL A 29 1.83 -12.62 7.01
N VAL A 30 1.75 -13.73 7.76
CA VAL A 30 2.22 -13.79 9.16
C VAL A 30 3.74 -13.61 9.25
N ALA A 31 4.49 -14.06 8.23
CA ALA A 31 5.94 -13.90 8.17
C ALA A 31 6.40 -12.48 7.77
N ARG A 32 5.49 -11.55 7.50
CA ARG A 32 5.80 -10.17 7.07
C ARG A 32 5.55 -9.17 8.19
N PRO A 33 6.57 -8.82 8.97
CA PRO A 33 6.38 -8.00 10.17
C PRO A 33 5.84 -6.59 9.89
N ALA A 34 6.16 -5.99 8.74
CA ALA A 34 5.66 -4.68 8.36
C ALA A 34 4.15 -4.68 8.10
N GLU A 35 3.67 -5.66 7.31
CA GLU A 35 2.25 -5.82 7.02
C GLU A 35 1.47 -6.23 8.27
N GLN A 36 2.08 -7.04 9.14
CA GLN A 36 1.48 -7.41 10.41
C GLN A 36 1.29 -6.18 11.29
N ALA A 37 2.29 -5.31 11.41
CA ALA A 37 2.19 -4.06 12.14
C ALA A 37 1.11 -3.15 11.54
N LEU A 38 1.00 -3.06 10.21
CA LEU A 38 -0.07 -2.31 9.55
C LEU A 38 -1.46 -2.84 9.93
N LEU A 39 -1.67 -4.15 9.91
CA LEU A 39 -2.95 -4.76 10.27
C LEU A 39 -3.31 -4.53 11.75
N VAL A 40 -2.33 -4.62 12.64
CA VAL A 40 -2.54 -4.33 14.07
C VAL A 40 -2.88 -2.86 14.26
N GLY A 41 -2.20 -1.96 13.54
CA GLY A 41 -2.49 -0.53 13.56
C GLY A 41 -3.90 -0.19 13.09
N LEU A 42 -4.36 -0.81 11.99
CA LEU A 42 -5.72 -0.63 11.48
C LEU A 42 -6.77 -1.07 12.50
N ARG A 43 -6.57 -2.23 13.12
CA ARG A 43 -7.48 -2.73 14.17
C ARG A 43 -7.49 -1.80 15.39
N ALA A 44 -6.33 -1.38 15.86
CA ALA A 44 -6.24 -0.43 16.96
C ALA A 44 -6.95 0.90 16.64
N TYR A 45 -6.83 1.38 15.41
CA TYR A 45 -7.52 2.58 14.93
C TYR A 45 -9.05 2.40 14.96
N GLU A 46 -9.56 1.28 14.46
CA GLU A 46 -10.99 0.94 14.50
C GLU A 46 -11.53 0.84 15.93
N ASP A 47 -10.71 0.35 16.85
CA ASP A 47 -11.03 0.26 18.28
C ASP A 47 -10.82 1.58 19.06
N ALA A 48 -10.56 2.68 18.34
CA ALA A 48 -10.26 4.00 18.92
C ALA A 48 -9.03 4.04 19.84
N GLN A 49 -8.13 3.07 19.73
CA GLN A 49 -6.85 3.00 20.43
C GLN A 49 -5.78 3.76 19.65
N TYR A 50 -5.93 5.07 19.54
CA TYR A 50 -5.13 5.89 18.60
C TYR A 50 -3.65 5.95 18.94
N VAL A 51 -3.27 5.89 20.22
CA VAL A 51 -1.87 5.85 20.65
C VAL A 51 -1.18 4.57 20.17
N ASP A 52 -1.85 3.44 20.31
CA ASP A 52 -1.32 2.16 19.85
C ASP A 52 -1.34 2.06 18.32
N ALA A 53 -2.39 2.57 17.69
CA ALA A 53 -2.47 2.67 16.23
C ALA A 53 -1.29 3.47 15.66
N GLU A 54 -0.98 4.65 16.23
CA GLU A 54 0.16 5.48 15.82
C GLU A 54 1.49 4.72 15.91
N LYS A 55 1.71 4.02 17.02
CA LYS A 55 2.92 3.19 17.19
C LYS A 55 3.04 2.11 16.12
N GLN A 56 1.94 1.42 15.81
CA GLN A 56 1.93 0.33 14.85
C GLN A 56 2.09 0.81 13.41
N PHE A 57 1.46 1.91 13.01
CA PHE A 57 1.66 2.50 11.69
C PHE A 57 3.09 3.00 11.50
N SER A 58 3.65 3.66 12.52
CA SER A 58 5.05 4.11 12.51
C SER A 58 6.02 2.92 12.42
N LEU A 59 5.74 1.83 13.15
CA LEU A 59 6.52 0.61 13.09
C LEU A 59 6.45 -0.03 11.70
N ALA A 60 5.26 -0.13 11.11
CA ALA A 60 5.07 -0.69 9.76
C ALA A 60 5.89 0.07 8.71
N LEU A 61 5.86 1.39 8.74
CA LEU A 61 6.65 2.24 7.84
C LEU A 61 8.16 2.08 8.08
N LYS A 62 8.59 2.00 9.33
CA LYS A 62 10.00 1.79 9.70
C LYS A 62 10.53 0.44 9.25
N LEU A 63 9.73 -0.62 9.36
CA LEU A 63 10.08 -1.96 8.91
C LEU A 63 10.10 -2.08 7.38
N GLY A 64 9.41 -1.20 6.67
CA GLY A 64 9.38 -1.13 5.22
C GLY A 64 8.25 -1.95 4.61
N LEU A 65 7.11 -1.30 4.36
CA LEU A 65 6.00 -1.86 3.60
C LEU A 65 6.36 -1.91 2.11
N PRO A 66 6.32 -3.08 1.46
CA PRO A 66 6.65 -3.19 0.03
C PRO A 66 5.65 -2.48 -0.87
N SER A 67 4.34 -2.55 -0.53
CA SER A 67 3.27 -1.98 -1.32
C SER A 67 3.20 -0.45 -1.17
N PRO A 68 3.23 0.32 -2.28
CA PRO A 68 3.00 1.77 -2.25
C PRO A 68 1.65 2.14 -1.63
N LYS A 69 0.60 1.35 -1.90
CA LYS A 69 -0.74 1.57 -1.34
C LYS A 69 -0.77 1.35 0.17
N ASP A 70 -0.05 0.35 0.66
CA ASP A 70 0.03 0.07 2.10
C ASP A 70 0.80 1.17 2.83
N ARG A 71 1.90 1.68 2.24
CA ARG A 71 2.60 2.86 2.79
C ARG A 71 1.69 4.07 2.85
N ALA A 72 0.98 4.36 1.76
CA ALA A 72 0.03 5.47 1.72
C ALA A 72 -1.12 5.29 2.73
N ALA A 73 -1.60 4.06 2.95
CA ALA A 73 -2.63 3.77 3.95
C ALA A 73 -2.12 4.01 5.38
N ALA A 74 -0.89 3.61 5.70
CA ALA A 74 -0.28 3.89 7.00
C ALA A 74 -0.13 5.39 7.24
N ASP A 75 0.42 6.12 6.27
CA ASP A 75 0.58 7.58 6.35
C ASP A 75 -0.76 8.31 6.43
N LYS A 76 -1.79 7.85 5.72
CA LYS A 76 -3.16 8.40 5.81
C LYS A 76 -3.71 8.33 7.23
N HIS A 77 -3.61 7.16 7.87
CA HIS A 77 -4.11 6.99 9.22
C HIS A 77 -3.28 7.78 10.25
N LEU A 78 -1.96 7.88 10.06
CA LEU A 78 -1.13 8.78 10.86
C LEU A 78 -1.58 10.24 10.71
N ALA A 79 -1.87 10.69 9.48
CA ALA A 79 -2.40 12.04 9.24
C ALA A 79 -3.70 12.27 10.01
N PHE A 80 -4.63 11.32 9.98
CA PHE A 80 -5.89 11.43 10.72
C PHE A 80 -5.66 11.54 12.24
N ILE A 81 -4.78 10.71 12.79
CA ILE A 81 -4.42 10.75 14.22
C ILE A 81 -3.77 12.10 14.57
N TYR A 82 -2.83 12.58 13.76
CA TYR A 82 -2.14 13.84 14.01
C TYR A 82 -3.08 15.03 13.94
N CYS A 83 -3.91 15.12 12.92
CA CYS A 83 -4.89 16.22 12.81
C CYS A 83 -5.91 16.22 13.94
N THR A 84 -6.39 15.07 14.38
CA THR A 84 -7.36 14.96 15.48
C THR A 84 -6.75 15.17 16.85
N SER A 85 -5.43 15.08 16.98
CA SER A 85 -4.68 15.37 18.21
C SER A 85 -3.97 16.74 18.16
N ASN A 86 -4.41 17.63 17.29
CA ASN A 86 -3.89 19.01 17.14
C ASN A 86 -2.42 19.09 16.73
N ARG A 87 -1.90 18.05 16.08
CA ARG A 87 -0.55 18.01 15.48
C ARG A 87 -0.62 18.29 13.99
N VAL A 88 -0.95 19.51 13.62
CA VAL A 88 -1.26 19.90 12.23
C VAL A 88 -0.06 19.78 11.30
N THR A 89 1.14 20.12 11.77
CA THR A 89 2.38 20.02 10.97
C THR A 89 2.69 18.55 10.62
N GLU A 90 2.57 17.66 11.57
CA GLU A 90 2.75 16.22 11.35
C GLU A 90 1.65 15.66 10.45
N CYS A 91 0.42 16.15 10.58
CA CYS A 91 -0.70 15.80 9.69
C CYS A 91 -0.39 16.15 8.24
N GLU A 92 0.07 17.38 7.96
CA GLU A 92 0.50 17.80 6.62
C GLU A 92 1.63 16.93 6.08
N THR A 93 2.63 16.66 6.90
CA THR A 93 3.77 15.81 6.54
C THR A 93 3.32 14.41 6.18
N ALA A 94 2.42 13.83 6.96
CA ALA A 94 1.90 12.48 6.71
C ALA A 94 1.07 12.42 5.41
N PHE A 95 0.23 13.41 5.11
CA PHE A 95 -0.48 13.44 3.82
C PHE A 95 0.47 13.60 2.62
N ARG A 96 1.53 14.40 2.76
CA ARG A 96 2.56 14.50 1.70
C ARG A 96 3.29 13.18 1.53
N ALA A 97 3.60 12.48 2.62
CA ALA A 97 4.22 11.15 2.58
C ALA A 97 3.33 10.11 1.90
N ALA A 98 2.01 10.11 2.19
CA ALA A 98 1.05 9.24 1.53
C ALA A 98 1.07 9.41 0.00
N ARG A 99 1.07 10.65 -0.48
CA ARG A 99 1.16 10.95 -1.92
C ARG A 99 2.51 10.63 -2.52
N ALA A 100 3.58 10.85 -1.78
CA ALA A 100 4.92 10.47 -2.24
C ALA A 100 5.06 8.95 -2.39
N ALA A 101 4.44 8.19 -1.48
CA ALA A 101 4.41 6.73 -1.53
C ALA A 101 3.56 6.20 -2.69
N ASP A 102 2.37 6.78 -2.89
CA ASP A 102 1.44 6.43 -3.94
C ASP A 102 0.91 7.71 -4.63
N PRO A 103 1.41 8.05 -5.82
CA PRO A 103 0.95 9.23 -6.56
C PRO A 103 -0.55 9.24 -6.88
N GLY A 104 -1.18 8.07 -6.92
CA GLY A 104 -2.64 7.92 -7.08
C GLY A 104 -3.44 8.07 -5.78
N PHE A 105 -2.78 8.33 -4.66
CA PHE A 105 -3.45 8.47 -3.36
C PHE A 105 -4.45 9.62 -3.35
N SER A 106 -5.65 9.34 -2.86
CA SER A 106 -6.69 10.34 -2.59
C SER A 106 -7.59 9.88 -1.44
N LEU A 107 -8.16 10.83 -0.72
CA LEU A 107 -9.21 10.55 0.25
C LEU A 107 -10.54 10.28 -0.47
N SER A 108 -11.37 9.43 0.13
CA SER A 108 -12.77 9.32 -0.29
C SER A 108 -13.53 10.63 -0.02
N LYS A 109 -14.70 10.80 -0.63
CA LYS A 109 -15.54 11.99 -0.38
C LYS A 109 -15.86 12.18 1.10
N SER A 110 -16.19 11.10 1.80
CA SER A 110 -16.51 11.14 3.24
C SER A 110 -15.29 11.49 4.08
N GLU A 111 -14.13 10.92 3.77
CA GLU A 111 -12.88 11.26 4.46
C GLU A 111 -12.49 12.73 4.23
N ALA A 112 -12.54 13.21 2.98
CA ALA A 112 -12.19 14.59 2.63
C ALA A 112 -13.13 15.64 3.24
N GLY A 113 -14.34 15.25 3.60
CA GLY A 113 -15.33 16.11 4.26
C GLY A 113 -15.10 16.28 5.78
N HIS A 114 -14.15 15.60 6.38
CA HIS A 114 -13.91 15.69 7.82
C HIS A 114 -13.40 17.08 8.22
N PRO A 115 -13.97 17.71 9.29
CA PRO A 115 -13.69 19.10 9.63
C PRO A 115 -12.25 19.37 10.07
N LEU A 116 -11.55 18.39 10.65
CA LEU A 116 -10.18 18.58 11.15
C LEU A 116 -9.12 18.29 10.09
N TRP A 117 -9.18 17.15 9.42
CA TRP A 117 -8.14 16.81 8.44
C TRP A 117 -8.49 17.19 6.99
N GLY A 118 -9.76 17.35 6.66
CA GLY A 118 -10.18 17.74 5.31
C GLY A 118 -9.52 19.04 4.80
N PRO A 119 -9.54 20.13 5.58
CA PRO A 119 -8.84 21.37 5.20
C PRO A 119 -7.33 21.19 5.05
N VAL A 120 -6.69 20.41 5.93
CA VAL A 120 -5.24 20.12 5.86
C VAL A 120 -4.92 19.34 4.59
N TYR A 121 -5.69 18.29 4.31
CA TYR A 121 -5.55 17.49 3.10
C TYR A 121 -5.63 18.36 1.83
N ARG A 122 -6.62 19.26 1.74
CA ARG A 122 -6.76 20.16 0.58
C ARG A 122 -5.57 21.10 0.40
N ARG A 123 -4.94 21.58 1.47
CA ARG A 123 -3.75 22.44 1.38
C ARG A 123 -2.53 21.73 0.81
N VAL A 124 -2.41 20.41 0.98
CA VAL A 124 -1.28 19.63 0.49
C VAL A 124 -1.54 18.94 -0.86
N GLN A 125 -2.69 19.17 -1.46
CA GLN A 125 -2.99 18.77 -2.84
C GLN A 125 -2.12 19.56 -3.83
N PRO A 126 -1.79 18.96 -5.02
CA PRO A 126 -1.06 19.67 -6.07
C PRO A 126 -1.88 20.82 -6.65
#